data_cf34807d94c2b0e4e7f8f0d88584047e
#
_entry.id   cf34807d94c2b0e4e7f8f0d88584047e
#
_cell.length_a   1.000
_cell.length_b   1.000
_cell.length_c   1.000
_cell.angle_alpha   90.00
_cell.angle_beta   90.00
_cell.angle_gamma   90.00
#
_symmetry.space_group_name_H-M   'P 1'
#
loop_
_entity.id
_entity.type
_entity.pdbx_description
1 polymer ?
#
loop_
_entity_poly.entity_id
_entity_poly.type
_entity_poly.pdbx_seq_one_letter_code
_entity_poly.pdbx_strand_id
1 'polypeptide(L)'
;VQTCALPIYMRFGHFEHFYYRREPENVQQLADFAIRQYWPHLQQEADKYILWFRDVVARTASLIADWQTVGFAHGVMNTDNMSILGLTMDYGPFGFLDDYEPGFICNHSDHQGRYSFDNQPAVGLWNLQRLAQSLSPFISVEELNDALDGYQAALLTRYGQRMRQKLGFMTEQKDDNDLLNELFSLMARERSDYTRTFRMLSVTEQQSSASPLRDEFIDRAAFDDWFSRYRTRLQRDEVDDALRQR
;
A
#
# COMPACT_ATOMS: atom_id res chain seq x y z
N VAL A 1 -9.97 13.23 -30.36
CA VAL A 1 -10.26 13.05 -28.94
C VAL A 1 -9.05 13.54 -28.22
N GLN A 2 -9.06 14.81 -27.83
CA GLN A 2 -8.01 15.40 -27.04
C GLN A 2 -8.25 15.00 -25.61
N THR A 3 -7.41 14.11 -25.12
CA THR A 3 -7.56 13.51 -23.82
C THR A 3 -7.28 14.54 -22.72
N CYS A 4 -8.27 14.85 -21.92
CA CYS A 4 -8.12 15.50 -20.60
C CYS A 4 -7.28 14.65 -19.61
N ALA A 5 -6.63 13.62 -20.09
CA ALA A 5 -5.90 12.63 -19.28
C ALA A 5 -4.43 13.02 -19.02
N LEU A 6 -3.88 13.99 -19.74
CA LEU A 6 -2.45 14.32 -19.67
C LEU A 6 -1.92 14.75 -18.29
N PRO A 7 -2.65 15.53 -17.48
CA PRO A 7 -2.14 15.91 -16.16
C PRO A 7 -2.07 14.75 -15.16
N ILE A 8 -2.99 13.77 -15.26
CA ILE A 8 -3.10 12.65 -14.29
C ILE A 8 -1.94 11.66 -14.43
N TYR A 9 -1.27 11.64 -15.57
CA TYR A 9 -0.21 10.66 -15.88
C TYR A 9 1.21 11.16 -15.62
N MET A 10 1.42 12.08 -14.66
CA MET A 10 2.76 12.48 -14.29
C MET A 10 3.43 11.37 -13.46
N ARG A 11 4.51 10.80 -14.01
CA ARG A 11 5.18 9.61 -13.53
C ARG A 11 6.56 9.97 -12.97
N PHE A 12 7.10 9.14 -12.09
CA PHE A 12 8.48 9.29 -11.61
C PHE A 12 9.49 9.27 -12.76
N GLY A 13 9.26 8.40 -13.75
CA GLY A 13 10.12 8.28 -14.94
C GLY A 13 10.27 9.56 -15.76
N HIS A 14 9.28 10.48 -15.73
CA HIS A 14 9.43 11.78 -16.40
C HIS A 14 10.56 12.63 -15.78
N PHE A 15 10.72 12.57 -14.45
CA PHE A 15 11.80 13.27 -13.75
C PHE A 15 13.14 12.61 -14.03
N GLU A 16 13.22 11.27 -14.00
CA GLU A 16 14.41 10.51 -14.36
C GLU A 16 14.85 10.80 -15.79
N HIS A 17 13.92 10.90 -16.73
CA HIS A 17 14.23 11.19 -18.12
C HIS A 17 15.07 12.46 -18.27
N PHE A 18 14.64 13.58 -17.69
CA PHE A 18 15.38 14.84 -17.76
C PHE A 18 16.67 14.79 -16.93
N TYR A 19 16.66 14.13 -15.76
CA TYR A 19 17.84 13.98 -14.94
C TYR A 19 18.97 13.25 -15.66
N TYR A 20 18.70 12.11 -16.29
CA TYR A 20 19.72 11.36 -17.04
C TYR A 20 20.20 12.06 -18.30
N ARG A 21 19.39 12.95 -18.85
CA ARG A 21 19.80 13.85 -19.95
C ARG A 21 20.64 15.03 -19.47
N ARG A 22 20.85 15.17 -18.17
CA ARG A 22 21.55 16.31 -17.53
C ARG A 22 20.86 17.65 -17.79
N GLU A 23 19.55 17.66 -17.70
CA GLU A 23 18.67 18.82 -17.91
C GLU A 23 17.99 19.21 -16.58
N PRO A 24 18.73 19.67 -15.53
CA PRO A 24 18.18 19.94 -14.21
C PRO A 24 17.10 21.01 -14.20
N GLU A 25 17.21 21.99 -15.10
CA GLU A 25 16.20 23.07 -15.26
C GLU A 25 14.85 22.48 -15.71
N ASN A 26 14.85 21.45 -16.58
CA ASN A 26 13.64 20.79 -17.01
C ASN A 26 13.03 19.93 -15.88
N VAL A 27 13.85 19.31 -15.03
CA VAL A 27 13.38 18.62 -13.80
C VAL A 27 12.67 19.61 -12.90
N GLN A 28 13.28 20.78 -12.66
CA GLN A 28 12.71 21.82 -11.80
C GLN A 28 11.42 22.40 -12.40
N GLN A 29 11.38 22.67 -13.70
CA GLN A 29 10.17 23.14 -14.39
C GLN A 29 9.03 22.12 -14.28
N LEU A 30 9.35 20.82 -14.36
CA LEU A 30 8.36 19.75 -14.20
C LEU A 30 7.82 19.70 -12.76
N ALA A 31 8.69 19.91 -11.77
CA ALA A 31 8.29 20.02 -10.35
C ALA A 31 7.41 21.26 -10.12
N ASP A 32 7.79 22.43 -10.68
CA ASP A 32 6.98 23.65 -10.62
C ASP A 32 5.60 23.46 -11.27
N PHE A 33 5.55 22.77 -12.40
CA PHE A 33 4.29 22.44 -13.04
C PHE A 33 3.43 21.53 -12.16
N ALA A 34 4.02 20.47 -11.56
CA ALA A 34 3.32 19.57 -10.66
C ALA A 34 2.75 20.31 -9.45
N ILE A 35 3.58 21.15 -8.80
CA ILE A 35 3.18 21.93 -7.63
C ILE A 35 2.04 22.90 -8.00
N ARG A 36 2.18 23.64 -9.10
CA ARG A 36 1.14 24.57 -9.55
C ARG A 36 -0.19 23.88 -9.81
N GLN A 37 -0.14 22.69 -10.40
CA GLN A 37 -1.34 21.98 -10.85
C GLN A 37 -2.03 21.23 -9.72
N TYR A 38 -1.28 20.59 -8.81
CA TYR A 38 -1.83 19.64 -7.85
C TYR A 38 -1.60 20.03 -6.39
N TRP A 39 -0.65 20.93 -6.12
CA TRP A 39 -0.34 21.46 -4.78
C TRP A 39 -0.31 23.00 -4.76
N PRO A 40 -1.37 23.68 -5.24
CA PRO A 40 -1.37 25.14 -5.37
C PRO A 40 -1.11 25.87 -4.04
N HIS A 41 -1.41 25.24 -2.92
CA HIS A 41 -1.14 25.77 -1.58
C HIS A 41 0.36 25.85 -1.25
N LEU A 42 1.22 25.08 -1.93
CA LEU A 42 2.67 25.12 -1.72
C LEU A 42 3.38 26.14 -2.60
N GLN A 43 2.73 26.77 -3.57
CA GLN A 43 3.40 27.63 -4.56
C GLN A 43 4.20 28.76 -3.95
N GLN A 44 3.74 29.32 -2.84
CA GLN A 44 4.36 30.46 -2.16
C GLN A 44 5.29 30.05 -1.01
N GLU A 45 5.40 28.77 -0.70
CA GLU A 45 6.28 28.27 0.34
C GLU A 45 7.74 28.32 -0.10
N ALA A 46 8.62 28.76 0.78
CA ALA A 46 10.07 28.78 0.52
C ALA A 46 10.61 27.38 0.24
N ASP A 47 10.08 26.40 0.98
CA ASP A 47 10.50 25.00 0.96
C ASP A 47 9.56 24.12 0.11
N LYS A 48 8.89 24.72 -0.89
CA LYS A 48 7.82 24.05 -1.69
C LYS A 48 8.24 22.71 -2.27
N TYR A 49 9.49 22.53 -2.69
CA TYR A 49 9.94 21.31 -3.35
C TYR A 49 10.07 20.15 -2.36
N ILE A 50 10.65 20.38 -1.19
CA ILE A 50 10.77 19.30 -0.20
C ILE A 50 9.42 18.97 0.43
N LEU A 51 8.55 19.98 0.66
CA LEU A 51 7.18 19.75 1.15
C LEU A 51 6.37 18.92 0.15
N TRP A 52 6.48 19.25 -1.14
CA TRP A 52 5.89 18.46 -2.22
C TRP A 52 6.42 17.03 -2.25
N PHE A 53 7.73 16.83 -2.19
CA PHE A 53 8.32 15.49 -2.20
C PHE A 53 7.88 14.64 -1.00
N ARG A 54 7.79 15.22 0.19
CA ARG A 54 7.24 14.54 1.38
C ARG A 54 5.79 14.08 1.18
N ASP A 55 4.96 14.89 0.53
CA ASP A 55 3.58 14.47 0.21
C ASP A 55 3.55 13.34 -0.84
N VAL A 56 4.43 13.37 -1.84
CA VAL A 56 4.59 12.27 -2.80
C VAL A 56 4.99 10.97 -2.10
N VAL A 57 5.93 11.04 -1.14
CA VAL A 57 6.33 9.90 -0.30
C VAL A 57 5.14 9.33 0.47
N ALA A 58 4.37 10.19 1.15
CA ALA A 58 3.21 9.79 1.93
C ALA A 58 2.09 9.18 1.05
N ARG A 59 1.82 9.76 -0.12
CA ARG A 59 0.85 9.22 -1.10
C ARG A 59 1.27 7.86 -1.63
N THR A 60 2.54 7.69 -1.95
CA THR A 60 3.09 6.41 -2.42
C THR A 60 2.98 5.34 -1.33
N ALA A 61 3.35 5.67 -0.09
CA ALA A 61 3.19 4.79 1.05
C ALA A 61 1.73 4.34 1.24
N SER A 62 0.80 5.29 1.15
CA SER A 62 -0.65 5.00 1.27
C SER A 62 -1.15 4.10 0.14
N LEU A 63 -0.74 4.37 -1.11
CA LEU A 63 -1.11 3.55 -2.26
C LEU A 63 -0.64 2.10 -2.10
N ILE A 64 0.64 1.90 -1.75
CA ILE A 64 1.20 0.56 -1.55
C ILE A 64 0.51 -0.16 -0.38
N ALA A 65 0.25 0.54 0.73
CA ALA A 65 -0.47 -0.02 1.86
C ALA A 65 -1.91 -0.46 1.47
N ASP A 66 -2.60 0.33 0.67
CA ASP A 66 -3.93 -0.01 0.17
C ASP A 66 -3.87 -1.23 -0.77
N TRP A 67 -2.86 -1.35 -1.66
CA TRP A 67 -2.65 -2.55 -2.48
C TRP A 67 -2.41 -3.81 -1.63
N GLN A 68 -1.54 -3.73 -0.63
CA GLN A 68 -1.29 -4.83 0.30
C GLN A 68 -2.56 -5.26 1.03
N THR A 69 -3.41 -4.29 1.42
CA THR A 69 -4.64 -4.57 2.15
C THR A 69 -5.69 -5.31 1.30
N VAL A 70 -5.74 -5.06 0.00
CA VAL A 70 -6.73 -5.69 -0.89
C VAL A 70 -6.18 -6.90 -1.66
N GLY A 71 -4.92 -7.28 -1.41
CA GLY A 71 -4.29 -8.40 -2.12
C GLY A 71 -3.97 -8.09 -3.58
N PHE A 72 -3.76 -6.81 -3.93
CA PHE A 72 -3.46 -6.39 -5.29
C PHE A 72 -1.96 -6.45 -5.58
N ALA A 73 -1.58 -7.18 -6.62
CA ALA A 73 -0.24 -7.21 -7.19
C ALA A 73 -0.21 -6.44 -8.52
N HIS A 74 0.61 -5.40 -8.60
CA HIS A 74 0.71 -4.55 -9.80
C HIS A 74 1.47 -5.25 -10.94
N GLY A 75 2.52 -5.98 -10.61
CA GLY A 75 3.32 -6.80 -11.53
C GLY A 75 4.37 -6.06 -12.35
N VAL A 76 4.34 -4.73 -12.47
CA VAL A 76 5.38 -3.92 -13.16
C VAL A 76 5.51 -2.56 -12.49
N MET A 77 6.24 -2.49 -11.39
CA MET A 77 6.41 -1.26 -10.62
C MET A 77 7.75 -0.58 -10.96
N ASN A 78 8.00 -0.29 -12.22
CA ASN A 78 9.09 0.60 -12.59
C ASN A 78 8.67 2.07 -12.42
N THR A 79 9.62 3.01 -12.54
CA THR A 79 9.36 4.46 -12.37
C THR A 79 8.36 5.02 -13.38
N ASP A 80 8.21 4.39 -14.54
CA ASP A 80 7.23 4.77 -15.55
C ASP A 80 5.78 4.40 -15.16
N ASN A 81 5.62 3.52 -14.18
CA ASN A 81 4.32 3.06 -13.70
C ASN A 81 3.99 3.59 -12.29
N MET A 82 4.78 4.54 -11.79
CA MET A 82 4.56 5.18 -10.48
C MET A 82 4.12 6.63 -10.66
N SER A 83 2.93 6.95 -10.16
CA SER A 83 2.34 8.28 -10.21
C SER A 83 2.79 9.14 -9.03
N ILE A 84 3.18 10.40 -9.27
CA ILE A 84 3.42 11.37 -8.18
C ILE A 84 2.16 11.66 -7.34
N LEU A 85 0.98 11.34 -7.87
CA LEU A 85 -0.29 11.56 -7.19
C LEU A 85 -0.73 10.39 -6.31
N GLY A 86 0.04 9.28 -6.26
CA GLY A 86 -0.36 8.08 -5.53
C GLY A 86 -1.58 7.39 -6.14
N LEU A 87 -1.67 7.37 -7.47
CA LEU A 87 -2.72 6.70 -8.22
C LEU A 87 -2.18 5.44 -8.89
N THR A 88 -2.97 4.36 -8.85
CA THR A 88 -2.67 3.15 -9.63
C THR A 88 -2.80 3.47 -11.12
N MET A 89 -1.79 3.12 -11.89
CA MET A 89 -1.78 3.33 -13.34
C MET A 89 -1.09 2.17 -14.06
N ASP A 90 -1.29 2.09 -15.39
CA ASP A 90 -0.70 1.05 -16.23
C ASP A 90 -1.04 -0.38 -15.77
N TYR A 91 -2.32 -0.70 -15.76
CA TYR A 91 -2.87 -2.03 -15.47
C TYR A 91 -2.45 -3.04 -16.57
N GLY A 92 -1.18 -3.47 -16.54
CA GLY A 92 -0.64 -4.51 -17.42
C GLY A 92 -0.95 -5.90 -16.89
N PRO A 93 0.05 -6.63 -16.38
CA PRO A 93 -0.11 -7.98 -15.86
C PRO A 93 -0.55 -7.99 -14.37
N PHE A 94 -1.42 -7.07 -13.96
CA PHE A 94 -1.90 -7.02 -12.58
C PHE A 94 -2.71 -8.25 -12.19
N GLY A 95 -2.80 -8.54 -10.90
CA GLY A 95 -3.66 -9.58 -10.35
C GLY A 95 -4.08 -9.30 -8.92
N PHE A 96 -5.09 -10.01 -8.47
CA PHE A 96 -5.43 -10.09 -7.05
C PHE A 96 -5.07 -11.48 -6.54
N LEU A 97 -4.74 -11.56 -5.26
CA LEU A 97 -4.52 -12.85 -4.63
C LEU A 97 -5.83 -13.65 -4.63
N ASP A 98 -5.77 -14.88 -5.15
CA ASP A 98 -6.75 -15.91 -4.86
C ASP A 98 -6.36 -16.55 -3.51
N ASP A 99 -5.44 -17.51 -3.53
CA ASP A 99 -4.82 -18.05 -2.33
C ASP A 99 -3.89 -16.99 -1.69
N TYR A 100 -3.80 -16.95 -0.37
CA TYR A 100 -2.81 -16.10 0.29
C TYR A 100 -1.41 -16.67 0.09
N GLU A 101 -0.72 -16.12 -0.88
CA GLU A 101 0.66 -16.43 -1.24
C GLU A 101 1.49 -15.13 -1.24
N PRO A 102 2.28 -14.86 -0.18
CA PRO A 102 3.10 -13.64 -0.11
C PRO A 102 4.00 -13.44 -1.32
N GLY A 103 4.62 -14.50 -1.83
CA GLY A 103 5.49 -14.48 -3.01
C GLY A 103 4.76 -14.48 -4.36
N PHE A 104 3.45 -14.20 -4.41
CA PHE A 104 2.67 -14.22 -5.65
C PHE A 104 3.23 -13.27 -6.71
N ILE A 105 3.43 -13.81 -7.93
CA ILE A 105 3.93 -13.09 -9.11
C ILE A 105 2.87 -13.14 -10.20
N CYS A 106 2.22 -12.01 -10.49
CA CYS A 106 1.22 -11.93 -11.56
C CYS A 106 1.83 -11.70 -12.96
N ASN A 107 3.09 -11.27 -13.04
CA ASN A 107 3.79 -11.02 -14.29
C ASN A 107 4.66 -12.20 -14.69
N HIS A 108 4.25 -12.96 -15.69
CA HIS A 108 5.00 -14.15 -16.18
C HIS A 108 6.40 -13.84 -16.70
N SER A 109 6.73 -12.57 -17.00
CA SER A 109 8.08 -12.15 -17.42
C SER A 109 8.98 -11.78 -16.23
N ASP A 110 8.45 -11.71 -15.02
CA ASP A 110 9.20 -11.42 -13.80
C ASP A 110 9.76 -12.70 -13.17
N HIS A 111 10.72 -13.33 -13.86
CA HIS A 111 11.31 -14.60 -13.41
C HIS A 111 12.05 -14.53 -12.07
N GLN A 112 12.37 -13.33 -11.58
CA GLN A 112 13.11 -13.14 -10.34
C GLN A 112 12.21 -12.69 -9.18
N GLY A 113 10.91 -12.49 -9.42
CA GLY A 113 9.97 -12.01 -8.42
C GLY A 113 10.24 -10.59 -7.93
N ARG A 114 10.86 -9.74 -8.76
CA ARG A 114 11.12 -8.35 -8.40
C ARG A 114 9.85 -7.63 -7.95
N TYR A 115 8.74 -7.93 -8.60
CA TYR A 115 7.44 -7.32 -8.36
C TYR A 115 6.44 -8.27 -7.69
N SER A 116 6.94 -9.27 -6.91
CA SER A 116 6.07 -10.11 -6.10
C SER A 116 5.24 -9.28 -5.12
N PHE A 117 4.12 -9.81 -4.70
CA PHE A 117 3.18 -9.11 -3.83
C PHE A 117 3.83 -8.60 -2.54
N ASP A 118 4.61 -9.42 -1.86
CA ASP A 118 5.31 -9.09 -0.63
C ASP A 118 6.47 -8.10 -0.82
N ASN A 119 7.01 -8.00 -2.05
CA ASN A 119 8.13 -7.10 -2.35
C ASN A 119 7.66 -5.69 -2.78
N GLN A 120 6.38 -5.46 -3.03
CA GLN A 120 5.86 -4.16 -3.47
C GLN A 120 6.25 -2.99 -2.54
N PRO A 121 6.25 -3.14 -1.19
CA PRO A 121 6.73 -2.08 -0.30
C PRO A 121 8.18 -1.67 -0.55
N ALA A 122 9.07 -2.64 -0.73
CA ALA A 122 10.49 -2.36 -0.99
C ALA A 122 10.71 -1.71 -2.37
N VAL A 123 9.96 -2.16 -3.38
CA VAL A 123 10.01 -1.58 -4.72
C VAL A 123 9.43 -0.16 -4.73
N GLY A 124 8.39 0.12 -3.94
CA GLY A 124 7.85 1.46 -3.75
C GLY A 124 8.92 2.42 -3.21
N LEU A 125 9.65 2.02 -2.18
CA LEU A 125 10.77 2.79 -1.63
C LEU A 125 11.88 2.99 -2.67
N TRP A 126 12.25 1.94 -3.41
CA TRP A 126 13.24 2.04 -4.48
C TRP A 126 12.84 3.09 -5.53
N ASN A 127 11.58 3.12 -5.95
CA ASN A 127 11.07 4.11 -6.89
C ASN A 127 11.16 5.54 -6.34
N LEU A 128 10.82 5.72 -5.07
CA LEU A 128 10.96 7.02 -4.40
C LEU A 128 12.42 7.48 -4.32
N GLN A 129 13.37 6.55 -4.11
CA GLN A 129 14.79 6.85 -4.16
C GLN A 129 15.24 7.31 -5.57
N ARG A 130 14.69 6.71 -6.65
CA ARG A 130 14.95 7.16 -8.03
C ARG A 130 14.40 8.57 -8.28
N LEU A 131 13.18 8.85 -7.78
CA LEU A 131 12.63 10.20 -7.85
C LEU A 131 13.49 11.19 -7.06
N ALA A 132 13.86 10.86 -5.80
CA ALA A 132 14.74 11.69 -4.97
C ALA A 132 16.06 12.02 -5.67
N GLN A 133 16.69 11.00 -6.28
CA GLN A 133 17.90 11.20 -7.07
C GLN A 133 17.69 12.22 -8.20
N SER A 134 16.54 12.20 -8.84
CA SER A 134 16.23 13.15 -9.91
C SER A 134 16.03 14.59 -9.40
N LEU A 135 15.65 14.76 -8.13
CA LEU A 135 15.43 16.05 -7.49
C LEU A 135 16.70 16.63 -6.84
N SER A 136 17.77 15.83 -6.71
CA SER A 136 19.03 16.24 -6.05
C SER A 136 19.74 17.46 -6.63
N PRO A 137 19.50 17.91 -7.87
CA PRO A 137 20.09 19.16 -8.36
C PRO A 137 19.59 20.43 -7.66
N PHE A 138 18.42 20.39 -6.99
CA PHE A 138 17.82 21.57 -6.34
C PHE A 138 17.21 21.31 -4.95
N ILE A 139 17.33 20.10 -4.43
CA ILE A 139 17.02 19.73 -3.04
C ILE A 139 18.25 19.04 -2.46
N SER A 140 18.63 19.36 -1.23
CA SER A 140 19.79 18.73 -0.60
C SER A 140 19.55 17.21 -0.38
N VAL A 141 20.63 16.44 -0.46
CA VAL A 141 20.59 14.99 -0.24
C VAL A 141 20.10 14.65 1.18
N GLU A 142 20.45 15.48 2.14
CA GLU A 142 20.04 15.35 3.54
C GLU A 142 18.51 15.46 3.68
N GLU A 143 17.90 16.51 3.11
CA GLU A 143 16.45 16.70 3.12
C GLU A 143 15.69 15.59 2.39
N LEU A 144 16.25 15.11 1.25
CA LEU A 144 15.66 14.01 0.49
C LEU A 144 15.68 12.70 1.29
N ASN A 145 16.78 12.40 1.98
CA ASN A 145 16.87 11.20 2.83
C ASN A 145 15.91 11.29 4.02
N ASP A 146 15.85 12.45 4.70
CA ASP A 146 14.93 12.68 5.80
C ASP A 146 13.45 12.47 5.36
N ALA A 147 13.11 12.92 4.16
CA ALA A 147 11.78 12.66 3.60
C ALA A 147 11.53 11.16 3.32
N LEU A 148 12.53 10.44 2.80
CA LEU A 148 12.42 8.99 2.52
C LEU A 148 12.30 8.16 3.80
N ASP A 149 12.93 8.56 4.89
CA ASP A 149 12.85 7.88 6.20
C ASP A 149 11.41 7.83 6.73
N GLY A 150 10.57 8.78 6.32
CA GLY A 150 9.14 8.79 6.65
C GLY A 150 8.30 7.70 5.94
N TYR A 151 8.80 7.09 4.86
CA TYR A 151 8.05 6.14 4.04
C TYR A 151 7.55 4.93 4.81
N GLN A 152 8.44 4.24 5.51
CA GLN A 152 8.11 3.00 6.23
C GLN A 152 7.06 3.25 7.31
N ALA A 153 7.22 4.31 8.10
CA ALA A 153 6.28 4.66 9.15
C ALA A 153 4.88 4.96 8.58
N ALA A 154 4.81 5.75 7.49
CA ALA A 154 3.56 6.07 6.82
C ALA A 154 2.87 4.82 6.25
N LEU A 155 3.63 3.92 5.61
CA LEU A 155 3.13 2.68 5.06
C LEU A 155 2.55 1.77 6.16
N LEU A 156 3.30 1.52 7.23
CA LEU A 156 2.88 0.65 8.33
C LEU A 156 1.67 1.22 9.06
N THR A 157 1.62 2.54 9.29
CA THR A 157 0.47 3.21 9.89
C THR A 157 -0.78 3.01 9.05
N ARG A 158 -0.70 3.27 7.75
CA ARG A 158 -1.83 3.11 6.82
C ARG A 158 -2.27 1.66 6.71
N TYR A 159 -1.33 0.74 6.54
CA TYR A 159 -1.59 -0.69 6.44
C TYR A 159 -2.27 -1.24 7.71
N GLY A 160 -1.71 -0.94 8.89
CA GLY A 160 -2.30 -1.36 10.17
C GLY A 160 -3.71 -0.80 10.35
N GLN A 161 -3.94 0.47 10.00
CA GLN A 161 -5.27 1.09 10.04
C GLN A 161 -6.29 0.36 9.15
N ARG A 162 -5.89 0.05 7.90
CA ARG A 162 -6.73 -0.66 6.94
C ARG A 162 -6.99 -2.11 7.35
N MET A 163 -5.97 -2.80 7.87
CA MET A 163 -6.13 -4.18 8.32
C MET A 163 -7.01 -4.28 9.56
N ARG A 164 -6.90 -3.34 10.50
CA ARG A 164 -7.84 -3.25 11.63
C ARG A 164 -9.29 -3.08 11.15
N GLN A 165 -9.52 -2.16 10.22
CA GLN A 165 -10.86 -1.98 9.61
C GLN A 165 -11.35 -3.28 8.96
N LYS A 166 -10.48 -3.97 8.23
CA LYS A 166 -10.80 -5.24 7.55
C LYS A 166 -11.14 -6.38 8.52
N LEU A 167 -10.55 -6.36 9.73
CA LEU A 167 -10.86 -7.27 10.82
C LEU A 167 -12.06 -6.81 11.68
N GLY A 168 -12.64 -5.65 11.39
CA GLY A 168 -13.75 -5.10 12.16
C GLY A 168 -13.32 -4.51 13.52
N PHE A 169 -12.03 -4.18 13.72
CA PHE A 169 -11.54 -3.54 14.93
C PHE A 169 -11.76 -2.03 14.85
N MET A 170 -12.45 -1.48 15.85
CA MET A 170 -12.78 -0.05 15.92
C MET A 170 -11.71 0.76 16.66
N THR A 171 -10.98 0.12 17.57
CA THR A 171 -9.88 0.72 18.33
C THR A 171 -8.58 0.01 18.05
N GLU A 172 -7.45 0.60 18.42
CA GLU A 172 -6.12 -0.01 18.33
C GLU A 172 -5.73 -0.66 19.65
N GLN A 173 -5.29 -1.92 19.60
CA GLN A 173 -4.81 -2.67 20.75
C GLN A 173 -3.40 -3.24 20.46
N LYS A 174 -2.62 -3.46 21.50
CA LYS A 174 -1.21 -3.90 21.37
C LYS A 174 -1.06 -5.27 20.70
N ASP A 175 -2.04 -6.14 20.86
CA ASP A 175 -2.07 -7.52 20.37
C ASP A 175 -2.70 -7.65 18.97
N ASP A 176 -3.15 -6.55 18.35
CA ASP A 176 -3.80 -6.60 17.03
C ASP A 176 -2.87 -7.14 15.94
N ASN A 177 -1.60 -6.73 15.96
CA ASN A 177 -0.62 -7.19 14.97
C ASN A 177 -0.28 -8.68 15.13
N ASP A 178 -0.21 -9.19 16.35
CA ASP A 178 0.06 -10.61 16.61
C ASP A 178 -1.10 -11.45 16.08
N LEU A 179 -2.34 -11.03 16.37
CA LEU A 179 -3.54 -11.71 15.90
C LEU A 179 -3.64 -11.73 14.37
N LEU A 180 -3.28 -10.61 13.71
CA LEU A 180 -3.24 -10.51 12.25
C LEU A 180 -2.15 -11.41 11.65
N ASN A 181 -0.95 -11.41 12.21
CA ASN A 181 0.17 -12.22 11.73
C ASN A 181 -0.11 -13.72 11.88
N GLU A 182 -0.79 -14.13 12.92
CA GLU A 182 -1.23 -15.51 13.10
C GLU A 182 -2.27 -15.92 12.06
N LEU A 183 -3.24 -15.05 11.75
CA LEU A 183 -4.19 -15.32 10.67
C LEU A 183 -3.46 -15.50 9.34
N PHE A 184 -2.55 -14.60 9.01
CA PHE A 184 -1.76 -14.70 7.79
C PHE A 184 -0.88 -15.97 7.74
N SER A 185 -0.34 -16.38 8.89
CA SER A 185 0.43 -17.62 8.98
C SER A 185 -0.44 -18.85 8.73
N LEU A 186 -1.66 -18.87 9.25
CA LEU A 186 -2.65 -19.90 8.96
C LEU A 186 -3.03 -19.91 7.48
N MET A 187 -3.38 -18.75 6.93
CA MET A 187 -3.78 -18.60 5.52
C MET A 187 -2.67 -19.05 4.55
N ALA A 188 -1.42 -18.65 4.81
CA ALA A 188 -0.28 -19.04 3.97
C ALA A 188 -0.02 -20.55 4.00
N ARG A 189 -0.08 -21.16 5.19
CA ARG A 189 0.12 -22.60 5.37
C ARG A 189 -0.95 -23.42 4.65
N GLU A 190 -2.19 -22.94 4.65
CA GLU A 190 -3.34 -23.66 4.14
C GLU A 190 -3.78 -23.22 2.74
N ARG A 191 -3.09 -22.22 2.20
CA ARG A 191 -3.43 -21.59 0.93
C ARG A 191 -4.89 -21.12 0.88
N SER A 192 -5.33 -20.49 1.97
CA SER A 192 -6.70 -19.98 2.07
C SER A 192 -6.94 -18.81 1.12
N ASP A 193 -8.12 -18.77 0.51
CA ASP A 193 -8.55 -17.65 -0.34
C ASP A 193 -8.54 -16.32 0.46
N TYR A 194 -7.76 -15.36 -0.05
CA TYR A 194 -7.54 -14.08 0.63
C TYR A 194 -8.84 -13.28 0.77
N THR A 195 -9.53 -13.07 -0.32
CA THR A 195 -10.74 -12.24 -0.36
C THR A 195 -11.88 -12.90 0.41
N ARG A 196 -12.07 -14.20 0.21
CA ARG A 196 -13.14 -14.97 0.83
C ARG A 196 -12.96 -15.03 2.35
N THR A 197 -11.74 -15.22 2.85
CA THR A 197 -11.44 -15.23 4.28
C THR A 197 -11.94 -13.95 4.96
N PHE A 198 -11.54 -12.79 4.48
CA PHE A 198 -11.97 -11.52 5.08
C PHE A 198 -13.45 -11.23 4.89
N ARG A 199 -14.03 -11.63 3.74
CA ARG A 199 -15.46 -11.48 3.52
C ARG A 199 -16.29 -12.35 4.47
N MET A 200 -15.86 -13.58 4.75
CA MET A 200 -16.54 -14.44 5.72
C MET A 200 -16.38 -13.95 7.16
N LEU A 201 -15.23 -13.37 7.50
CA LEU A 201 -15.04 -12.71 8.79
C LEU A 201 -16.00 -11.53 8.96
N SER A 202 -16.23 -10.72 7.93
CA SER A 202 -17.07 -9.53 8.01
C SER A 202 -18.54 -9.82 8.31
N VAL A 203 -19.03 -11.04 8.02
CA VAL A 203 -20.41 -11.47 8.31
C VAL A 203 -20.52 -12.36 9.55
N THR A 204 -19.40 -12.56 10.27
CA THR A 204 -19.38 -13.39 11.48
C THR A 204 -19.79 -12.55 12.69
N GLU A 205 -20.83 -12.97 13.39
CA GLU A 205 -21.32 -12.29 14.60
C GLU A 205 -20.36 -12.53 15.79
N GLN A 206 -20.16 -11.52 16.63
CA GLN A 206 -19.32 -11.60 17.83
C GLN A 206 -19.71 -12.73 18.78
N GLN A 207 -21.00 -12.97 18.91
CA GLN A 207 -21.56 -13.96 19.83
C GLN A 207 -21.59 -15.36 19.25
N SER A 208 -21.33 -15.54 17.95
CA SER A 208 -21.31 -16.84 17.33
C SER A 208 -20.17 -17.70 17.89
N SER A 209 -20.49 -18.89 18.32
CA SER A 209 -19.49 -19.87 18.77
C SER A 209 -18.74 -20.56 17.62
N ALA A 210 -19.26 -20.43 16.39
CA ALA A 210 -18.69 -21.00 15.19
C ALA A 210 -18.76 -19.98 14.04
N SER A 211 -17.77 -20.03 13.15
CA SER A 211 -17.76 -19.27 11.91
C SER A 211 -17.86 -20.24 10.73
N PRO A 212 -18.63 -19.93 9.69
CA PRO A 212 -18.60 -20.70 8.43
C PRO A 212 -17.19 -20.75 7.84
N LEU A 213 -16.35 -19.80 8.13
CA LEU A 213 -14.94 -19.75 7.72
C LEU A 213 -14.12 -20.94 8.25
N ARG A 214 -14.54 -21.55 9.37
CA ARG A 214 -13.89 -22.73 9.95
C ARG A 214 -13.74 -23.89 8.97
N ASP A 215 -14.71 -24.07 8.08
CA ASP A 215 -14.71 -25.17 7.13
C ASP A 215 -13.79 -24.95 5.93
N GLU A 216 -13.26 -23.71 5.77
CA GLU A 216 -12.25 -23.38 4.77
C GLU A 216 -10.81 -23.75 5.24
N PHE A 217 -10.64 -24.11 6.54
CA PHE A 217 -9.35 -24.50 7.10
C PHE A 217 -9.26 -26.00 7.35
N ILE A 218 -8.15 -26.61 6.94
CA ILE A 218 -7.84 -28.03 7.18
C ILE A 218 -7.53 -28.22 8.67
N ASP A 219 -6.65 -27.38 9.22
CA ASP A 219 -6.33 -27.36 10.67
C ASP A 219 -7.40 -26.54 11.43
N ARG A 220 -8.55 -27.18 11.62
CA ARG A 220 -9.68 -26.55 12.32
C ARG A 220 -9.34 -26.21 13.78
N ALA A 221 -8.45 -26.96 14.41
CA ALA A 221 -8.07 -26.70 15.81
C ALA A 221 -7.27 -25.40 15.92
N ALA A 222 -6.31 -25.16 15.04
CA ALA A 222 -5.56 -23.92 15.00
C ALA A 222 -6.47 -22.71 14.64
N PHE A 223 -7.44 -22.90 13.72
CA PHE A 223 -8.43 -21.88 13.44
C PHE A 223 -9.30 -21.56 14.65
N ASP A 224 -9.81 -22.58 15.36
CA ASP A 224 -10.68 -22.41 16.54
C ASP A 224 -9.96 -21.65 17.66
N ASP A 225 -8.66 -21.91 17.88
CA ASP A 225 -7.85 -21.18 18.84
C ASP A 225 -7.68 -19.70 18.45
N TRP A 226 -7.30 -19.45 17.21
CA TRP A 226 -7.20 -18.09 16.67
C TRP A 226 -8.55 -17.37 16.74
N PHE A 227 -9.63 -18.01 16.31
CA PHE A 227 -10.97 -17.43 16.27
C PHE A 227 -11.51 -17.07 17.66
N SER A 228 -11.19 -17.88 18.68
CA SER A 228 -11.55 -17.57 20.08
C SER A 228 -10.91 -16.27 20.55
N ARG A 229 -9.63 -16.07 20.22
CA ARG A 229 -8.90 -14.82 20.55
C ARG A 229 -9.40 -13.63 19.74
N TYR A 230 -9.68 -13.82 18.46
CA TYR A 230 -10.29 -12.81 17.59
C TYR A 230 -11.62 -12.31 18.15
N ARG A 231 -12.52 -13.20 18.56
CA ARG A 231 -13.79 -12.84 19.19
C ARG A 231 -13.60 -12.07 20.51
N THR A 232 -12.70 -12.53 21.34
CA THR A 232 -12.36 -11.84 22.60
C THR A 232 -11.85 -10.42 22.31
N ARG A 233 -11.08 -10.26 21.23
CA ARG A 233 -10.60 -8.95 20.79
C ARG A 233 -11.75 -8.06 20.31
N LEU A 234 -12.69 -8.59 19.51
CA LEU A 234 -13.86 -7.84 19.03
C LEU A 234 -14.70 -7.29 20.19
N GLN A 235 -14.88 -8.06 21.26
CA GLN A 235 -15.68 -7.66 22.43
C GLN A 235 -15.07 -6.47 23.18
N ARG A 236 -13.77 -6.24 23.12
CA ARG A 236 -13.11 -5.09 23.77
C ARG A 236 -13.53 -3.73 23.19
N ASP A 237 -14.06 -3.70 21.99
CA ASP A 237 -14.48 -2.44 21.35
C ASP A 237 -15.87 -1.96 21.78
N GLU A 238 -16.65 -2.75 22.54
CA GLU A 238 -17.98 -2.44 23.05
C GLU A 238 -18.97 -1.91 21.98
N VAL A 239 -18.85 -2.38 20.74
CA VAL A 239 -19.63 -1.92 19.58
C VAL A 239 -20.46 -3.08 19.03
N ASP A 240 -21.69 -2.81 18.58
CA ASP A 240 -22.56 -3.84 18.01
C ASP A 240 -22.09 -4.29 16.60
N ASP A 241 -22.53 -5.48 16.18
CA ASP A 241 -22.15 -6.08 14.91
C ASP A 241 -22.65 -5.27 13.71
N ALA A 242 -23.79 -4.59 13.81
CA ALA A 242 -24.35 -3.81 12.72
C ALA A 242 -23.46 -2.60 12.34
N LEU A 243 -22.73 -2.05 13.31
CA LEU A 243 -21.77 -0.97 13.06
C LEU A 243 -20.46 -1.47 12.44
N ARG A 244 -20.04 -2.70 12.80
CA ARG A 244 -18.80 -3.32 12.28
C ARG A 244 -18.90 -3.77 10.82
N GLN A 245 -20.09 -4.14 10.38
CA GLN A 245 -20.36 -4.65 9.02
C GLN A 245 -20.51 -3.55 7.97
N ARG A 246 -20.45 -2.27 8.37
CA ARG A 246 -20.47 -1.09 7.47
C ARG A 246 -19.08 -0.71 7.01
#